data_b291e9e503b011aaecfd75814184ebef
#
_entry.id   b291e9e503b011aaecfd75814184ebef
#
_cell.length_a   1.000
_cell.length_b   1.000
_cell.length_c   1.000
_cell.angle_alpha   90.00
_cell.angle_beta   90.00
_cell.angle_gamma   90.00
#
_symmetry.space_group_name_H-M   'P 1'
#
loop_
_entity.id
_entity.type
_entity.pdbx_description
1 polymer ?
#
loop_
_entity_poly.entity_id
_entity_poly.type
_entity_poly.pdbx_seq_one_letter_code
_entity_poly.pdbx_strand_id
1 'polypeptide(L)'
;PKVSKSGPVPDYRPELGPCWLWTEGKDGSGYGRFKINGHMVAAHRFAYELLVGSIPQGLELDHLCRVRHCVNTDHLEPVTNHVNVLRGFNNAAQNARKTHCPQGHPYDKENTSLQMADDIAEPVTGNGTRVILGICKFPLNKQIPNHNGAISCGAPAGKCYGRVKSPGL
;
A
#
# COMPACT_ATOMS: atom_id res chain seq x y z
N PRO A 1 30.77 -12.72 8.06
CA PRO A 1 29.92 -11.53 8.26
C PRO A 1 28.47 -11.86 7.94
N LYS A 2 27.54 -11.32 8.75
CA LYS A 2 26.09 -11.57 8.58
C LYS A 2 25.45 -10.69 7.50
N VAL A 3 26.23 -9.84 6.83
CA VAL A 3 25.79 -8.92 5.80
C VAL A 3 26.70 -9.02 4.59
N SER A 4 26.11 -9.21 3.41
CA SER A 4 26.79 -9.09 2.11
C SER A 4 26.55 -7.70 1.54
N LYS A 5 27.61 -6.93 1.27
CA LYS A 5 27.50 -5.57 0.72
C LYS A 5 27.46 -5.52 -0.81
N SER A 6 27.53 -6.68 -1.49
CA SER A 6 27.53 -6.81 -2.95
C SER A 6 26.16 -7.28 -3.48
N GLY A 7 25.08 -6.82 -2.88
CA GLY A 7 23.72 -7.11 -3.37
C GLY A 7 23.37 -6.34 -4.63
N PRO A 8 22.19 -6.60 -5.22
CA PRO A 8 21.76 -5.93 -6.45
C PRO A 8 21.59 -4.42 -6.24
N VAL A 9 21.88 -3.67 -7.30
CA VAL A 9 21.48 -2.25 -7.42
C VAL A 9 20.05 -2.22 -7.96
N PRO A 10 19.11 -1.48 -7.33
CA PRO A 10 17.74 -1.39 -7.85
C PRO A 10 17.67 -0.71 -9.21
N ASP A 11 17.16 -1.38 -10.25
CA ASP A 11 17.11 -0.86 -11.61
C ASP A 11 16.34 0.46 -11.74
N TYR A 12 15.28 0.63 -10.93
CA TYR A 12 14.41 1.82 -10.93
C TYR A 12 14.94 2.96 -10.04
N ARG A 13 16.01 2.72 -9.25
CA ARG A 13 16.69 3.70 -8.40
C ARG A 13 18.17 3.38 -8.28
N PRO A 14 18.93 3.43 -9.40
CA PRO A 14 20.34 3.08 -9.41
C PRO A 14 21.21 4.00 -8.55
N GLU A 15 20.76 5.20 -8.26
CA GLU A 15 21.42 6.16 -7.38
C GLU A 15 21.58 5.69 -5.93
N LEU A 16 20.76 4.73 -5.48
CA LEU A 16 20.89 4.14 -4.15
C LEU A 16 22.13 3.26 -4.00
N GLY A 17 22.68 2.76 -5.11
CA GLY A 17 23.81 1.83 -5.08
C GLY A 17 23.42 0.40 -4.66
N PRO A 18 24.39 -0.43 -4.26
CA PRO A 18 24.17 -1.84 -3.97
C PRO A 18 23.44 -2.08 -2.64
N CYS A 19 22.52 -3.02 -2.63
CA CYS A 19 21.87 -3.50 -1.41
C CYS A 19 22.87 -4.20 -0.49
N TRP A 20 22.74 -3.99 0.81
CA TRP A 20 23.44 -4.77 1.83
C TRP A 20 22.50 -5.88 2.30
N LEU A 21 22.75 -7.10 1.86
CA LEU A 21 21.84 -8.21 2.09
C LEU A 21 22.12 -8.90 3.43
N TRP A 22 21.09 -9.06 4.25
CA TRP A 22 21.14 -9.93 5.41
C TRP A 22 21.22 -11.38 4.98
N THR A 23 22.26 -12.12 5.41
CA THR A 23 22.56 -13.48 4.97
C THR A 23 22.05 -14.57 5.90
N GLU A 24 21.64 -14.22 7.10
CA GLU A 24 21.14 -15.14 8.13
C GLU A 24 19.63 -15.36 8.03
N GLY A 25 19.01 -15.80 9.11
CA GLY A 25 17.58 -16.12 9.19
C GLY A 25 16.66 -14.99 8.74
N LYS A 26 15.58 -15.35 8.05
CA LYS A 26 14.51 -14.46 7.60
C LYS A 26 13.17 -14.95 8.16
N ASP A 27 12.23 -14.03 8.37
CA ASP A 27 10.85 -14.39 8.70
C ASP A 27 10.06 -14.83 7.45
N GLY A 28 8.82 -15.29 7.66
CA GLY A 28 7.93 -15.73 6.57
C GLY A 28 7.58 -14.65 5.56
N SER A 29 7.82 -13.38 5.90
CA SER A 29 7.65 -12.23 5.01
C SER A 29 8.93 -11.84 4.27
N GLY A 30 10.06 -12.51 4.55
CA GLY A 30 11.35 -12.27 3.90
C GLY A 30 12.21 -11.20 4.55
N TYR A 31 11.84 -10.67 5.72
CA TYR A 31 12.67 -9.73 6.47
C TYR A 31 13.74 -10.45 7.27
N GLY A 32 14.97 -9.89 7.29
CA GLY A 32 16.05 -10.39 8.10
C GLY A 32 15.73 -10.34 9.59
N ARG A 33 15.98 -11.45 10.31
CA ARG A 33 15.75 -11.58 11.76
C ARG A 33 16.92 -12.19 12.46
N PHE A 34 17.16 -11.77 13.70
CA PHE A 34 18.14 -12.38 14.58
C PHE A 34 17.77 -12.17 16.05
N LYS A 35 18.44 -12.88 16.96
CA LYS A 35 18.21 -12.77 18.40
C LYS A 35 19.26 -11.89 19.07
N ILE A 36 18.82 -10.97 19.94
CA ILE A 36 19.64 -10.25 20.89
C ILE A 36 19.00 -10.44 22.26
N ASN A 37 19.77 -10.92 23.23
CA ASN A 37 19.30 -11.13 24.61
C ASN A 37 17.98 -11.91 24.69
N GLY A 38 17.81 -12.91 23.84
CA GLY A 38 16.58 -13.75 23.81
C GLY A 38 15.43 -13.17 22.97
N HIS A 39 15.47 -11.89 22.56
CA HIS A 39 14.43 -11.23 21.80
C HIS A 39 14.72 -11.23 20.30
N MET A 40 13.67 -11.49 19.50
CA MET A 40 13.77 -11.44 18.04
C MET A 40 13.73 -9.98 17.56
N VAL A 41 14.74 -9.58 16.81
CA VAL A 41 14.91 -8.22 16.29
C VAL A 41 14.95 -8.25 14.77
N ALA A 42 14.34 -7.25 14.13
CA ALA A 42 14.42 -7.04 12.69
C ALA A 42 15.79 -6.45 12.33
N ALA A 43 16.54 -7.12 11.42
CA ALA A 43 17.91 -6.75 11.08
C ALA A 43 18.03 -5.34 10.51
N HIS A 44 17.09 -4.90 9.66
CA HIS A 44 17.09 -3.56 9.08
C HIS A 44 16.82 -2.46 10.12
N ARG A 45 15.90 -2.71 11.08
CA ARG A 45 15.65 -1.75 12.18
C ARG A 45 16.86 -1.60 13.07
N PHE A 46 17.47 -2.71 13.45
CA PHE A 46 18.70 -2.69 14.25
C PHE A 46 19.85 -1.96 13.53
N ALA A 47 20.04 -2.21 12.23
CA ALA A 47 21.07 -1.53 11.44
C ALA A 47 20.82 -0.02 11.40
N TYR A 48 19.56 0.40 11.20
CA TYR A 48 19.19 1.81 11.17
C TYR A 48 19.44 2.48 12.54
N GLU A 49 18.97 1.88 13.63
CA GLU A 49 19.14 2.41 14.99
C GLU A 49 20.61 2.50 15.41
N LEU A 50 21.44 1.56 14.95
CA LEU A 50 22.86 1.52 15.24
C LEU A 50 23.67 2.58 14.46
N LEU A 51 23.35 2.80 13.19
CA LEU A 51 24.17 3.59 12.26
C LEU A 51 23.63 5.01 12.03
N VAL A 52 22.33 5.21 12.15
CA VAL A 52 21.67 6.50 11.89
C VAL A 52 21.12 7.11 13.18
N GLY A 53 20.44 6.30 13.99
CA GLY A 53 19.82 6.75 15.23
C GLY A 53 18.41 6.21 15.42
N SER A 54 17.73 6.65 16.49
CA SER A 54 16.43 6.16 16.86
C SER A 54 15.38 6.41 15.75
N ILE A 55 14.54 5.42 15.49
CA ILE A 55 13.40 5.56 14.58
C ILE A 55 12.33 6.38 15.30
N PRO A 56 11.86 7.50 14.72
CA PRO A 56 10.83 8.33 15.36
C PRO A 56 9.56 7.53 15.64
N GLN A 57 8.92 7.81 16.77
CA GLN A 57 7.71 7.11 17.17
C GLN A 57 6.59 7.27 16.13
N GLY A 58 5.90 6.18 15.83
CA GLY A 58 4.81 6.16 14.85
C GLY A 58 5.26 6.05 13.39
N LEU A 59 6.59 6.02 13.13
CA LEU A 59 7.12 5.80 11.79
C LEU A 59 7.58 4.34 11.59
N GLU A 60 7.47 3.89 10.36
CA GLU A 60 7.98 2.61 9.87
C GLU A 60 9.18 2.85 8.94
N LEU A 61 10.04 1.87 8.79
CA LEU A 61 11.12 1.93 7.81
C LEU A 61 10.64 1.36 6.48
N ASP A 62 10.52 2.22 5.47
CA ASP A 62 10.26 1.80 4.08
C ASP A 62 11.58 1.41 3.41
N HIS A 63 11.58 0.28 2.68
CA HIS A 63 12.69 -0.13 1.84
C HIS A 63 12.58 0.54 0.47
N LEU A 64 13.34 1.58 0.23
CA LEU A 64 13.39 2.28 -1.06
C LEU A 64 13.81 1.33 -2.20
N CYS A 65 14.67 0.36 -1.90
CA CYS A 65 15.13 -0.68 -2.84
C CYS A 65 14.15 -1.86 -3.03
N ARG A 66 13.03 -1.90 -2.29
CA ARG A 66 12.04 -3.00 -2.32
C ARG A 66 12.60 -4.40 -1.98
N VAL A 67 13.81 -4.48 -1.46
CA VAL A 67 14.46 -5.72 -1.02
C VAL A 67 14.30 -5.84 0.50
N ARG A 68 13.39 -6.69 0.95
CA ARG A 68 12.97 -6.81 2.37
C ARG A 68 14.08 -7.19 3.35
N HIS A 69 15.09 -7.90 2.90
CA HIS A 69 16.25 -8.27 3.71
C HIS A 69 17.48 -7.37 3.49
N CYS A 70 17.29 -6.24 2.84
CA CYS A 70 18.32 -5.20 2.77
C CYS A 70 18.43 -4.52 4.14
N VAL A 71 19.68 -4.28 4.56
CA VAL A 71 20.02 -3.56 5.80
C VAL A 71 20.85 -2.32 5.55
N ASN A 72 21.00 -1.90 4.28
CA ASN A 72 21.65 -0.66 3.92
C ASN A 72 20.80 0.51 4.39
N THR A 73 21.33 1.36 5.25
CA THR A 73 20.61 2.48 5.85
C THR A 73 20.24 3.55 4.84
N ASP A 74 21.00 3.72 3.75
CA ASP A 74 20.69 4.64 2.65
C ASP A 74 19.48 4.18 1.82
N HIS A 75 19.09 2.90 1.97
CA HIS A 75 17.90 2.31 1.35
C HIS A 75 16.67 2.30 2.25
N LEU A 76 16.78 2.86 3.47
CA LEU A 76 15.73 2.85 4.50
C LEU A 76 15.29 4.28 4.81
N GLU A 77 14.00 4.52 4.72
CA GLU A 77 13.41 5.82 5.02
C GLU A 77 12.32 5.69 6.09
N PRO A 78 12.40 6.45 7.21
CA PRO A 78 11.33 6.52 8.18
C PRO A 78 10.13 7.27 7.58
N VAL A 79 9.00 6.58 7.45
CA VAL A 79 7.77 7.12 6.86
C VAL A 79 6.56 6.71 7.69
N THR A 80 5.45 7.42 7.52
CA THR A 80 4.17 6.98 8.09
C THR A 80 3.67 5.71 7.43
N ASN A 81 2.89 4.89 8.14
CA ASN A 81 2.26 3.70 7.57
C ASN A 81 1.49 4.02 6.28
N HIS A 82 0.76 5.15 6.25
CA HIS A 82 0.02 5.60 5.07
C HIS A 82 0.93 5.77 3.83
N VAL A 83 2.06 6.46 3.99
CA VAL A 83 3.04 6.66 2.90
C VAL A 83 3.66 5.33 2.48
N ASN A 84 4.05 4.48 3.44
CA ASN A 84 4.61 3.15 3.18
C ASN A 84 3.65 2.27 2.35
N VAL A 85 2.37 2.22 2.75
CA VAL A 85 1.32 1.48 2.04
C VAL A 85 1.13 2.00 0.62
N LEU A 86 1.06 3.33 0.41
CA LEU A 86 0.84 3.93 -0.92
C LEU A 86 2.04 3.79 -1.87
N ARG A 87 3.26 3.74 -1.32
CA ARG A 87 4.48 3.48 -2.10
C ARG A 87 4.62 2.01 -2.51
N GLY A 88 3.88 1.10 -1.87
CA GLY A 88 3.90 -0.33 -2.13
C GLY A 88 3.22 -0.74 -3.43
N PHE A 89 3.17 -2.07 -3.67
CA PHE A 89 2.49 -2.71 -4.80
C PHE A 89 1.22 -3.46 -4.39
N ASN A 90 0.76 -3.26 -3.15
CA ASN A 90 -0.46 -3.89 -2.64
C ASN A 90 -1.72 -3.31 -3.32
N ASN A 91 -2.86 -3.97 -3.08
CA ASN A 91 -4.14 -3.56 -3.66
C ASN A 91 -4.54 -2.13 -3.27
N ALA A 92 -4.18 -1.66 -2.06
CA ALA A 92 -4.48 -0.31 -1.61
C ALA A 92 -3.72 0.73 -2.45
N ALA A 93 -2.41 0.51 -2.67
CA ALA A 93 -1.59 1.36 -3.52
C ALA A 93 -2.07 1.34 -4.99
N GLN A 94 -2.43 0.17 -5.51
CA GLN A 94 -2.96 0.04 -6.86
C GLN A 94 -4.30 0.78 -7.01
N ASN A 95 -5.20 0.66 -6.04
CA ASN A 95 -6.48 1.35 -6.06
C ASN A 95 -6.34 2.87 -5.94
N ALA A 96 -5.39 3.35 -5.11
CA ALA A 96 -5.10 4.78 -4.99
C ALA A 96 -4.55 5.41 -6.29
N ARG A 97 -3.94 4.61 -7.17
CA ARG A 97 -3.41 5.07 -8.47
C ARG A 97 -4.45 5.01 -9.60
N LYS A 98 -5.61 4.39 -9.38
CA LYS A 98 -6.66 4.31 -10.40
C LYS A 98 -7.28 5.67 -10.62
N THR A 99 -7.34 6.08 -11.87
CA THR A 99 -7.97 7.32 -12.31
C THR A 99 -9.36 7.11 -12.89
N HIS A 100 -9.72 5.84 -13.17
CA HIS A 100 -10.99 5.46 -13.77
C HIS A 100 -11.58 4.21 -13.09
N CYS A 101 -12.90 4.11 -13.06
CA CYS A 101 -13.59 2.89 -12.62
C CYS A 101 -13.48 1.79 -13.69
N PRO A 102 -13.89 0.53 -13.40
CA PRO A 102 -13.85 -0.56 -14.36
C PRO A 102 -14.69 -0.33 -15.64
N GLN A 103 -15.67 0.57 -15.59
CA GLN A 103 -16.51 0.96 -16.73
C GLN A 103 -15.91 2.15 -17.52
N GLY A 104 -14.71 2.63 -17.18
CA GLY A 104 -14.02 3.70 -17.89
C GLY A 104 -14.42 5.13 -17.50
N HIS A 105 -15.20 5.32 -16.44
CA HIS A 105 -15.54 6.67 -15.95
C HIS A 105 -14.40 7.22 -15.09
N PRO A 106 -14.01 8.50 -15.27
CA PRO A 106 -12.97 9.11 -14.46
C PRO A 106 -13.43 9.29 -13.00
N TYR A 107 -12.49 9.17 -12.05
CA TYR A 107 -12.71 9.52 -10.65
C TYR A 107 -12.49 11.03 -10.46
N ASP A 108 -13.39 11.82 -11.00
CA ASP A 108 -13.44 13.27 -10.83
C ASP A 108 -14.55 13.68 -9.85
N LYS A 109 -14.65 14.97 -9.57
CA LYS A 109 -15.63 15.54 -8.64
C LYS A 109 -17.08 15.32 -9.10
N GLU A 110 -17.31 15.19 -10.40
CA GLU A 110 -18.66 15.03 -10.99
C GLU A 110 -19.13 13.58 -10.90
N ASN A 111 -18.19 12.62 -11.04
CA ASN A 111 -18.49 11.18 -11.07
C ASN A 111 -18.24 10.48 -9.73
N THR A 112 -17.66 11.19 -8.73
CA THR A 112 -17.33 10.61 -7.43
C THR A 112 -18.05 11.38 -6.33
N SER A 113 -18.87 10.68 -5.53
CA SER A 113 -19.39 11.25 -4.28
C SER A 113 -18.62 10.62 -3.11
N LEU A 114 -17.93 11.47 -2.37
CA LEU A 114 -17.35 11.11 -1.08
C LEU A 114 -18.44 11.25 -0.04
N GLN A 115 -18.99 10.14 0.46
CA GLN A 115 -19.81 10.18 1.67
C GLN A 115 -18.86 10.27 2.86
N MET A 116 -18.91 11.40 3.57
CA MET A 116 -18.24 11.53 4.86
C MET A 116 -18.84 10.49 5.83
N ALA A 117 -18.00 9.93 6.69
CA ALA A 117 -18.41 8.88 7.63
C ALA A 117 -19.49 9.31 8.62
N ASP A 118 -19.76 10.60 8.71
CA ASP A 118 -20.71 11.21 9.62
C ASP A 118 -22.18 11.09 9.14
N ASP A 119 -22.40 10.75 7.85
CA ASP A 119 -23.76 10.60 7.29
C ASP A 119 -24.31 9.16 7.37
N ILE A 120 -23.53 8.21 7.89
CA ILE A 120 -23.93 6.82 8.01
C ILE A 120 -24.23 6.52 9.49
N ALA A 121 -25.41 6.94 9.93
CA ALA A 121 -25.99 6.49 11.20
C ALA A 121 -26.59 5.08 11.04
N GLU A 122 -25.75 4.07 10.80
CA GLU A 122 -26.11 2.66 10.90
C GLU A 122 -25.24 1.99 11.97
N PRO A 123 -25.82 1.19 12.88
CA PRO A 123 -25.09 0.57 13.98
C PRO A 123 -24.09 -0.47 13.43
N VAL A 124 -22.83 -0.33 13.81
CA VAL A 124 -21.77 -1.29 13.57
C VAL A 124 -22.08 -2.61 14.25
N THR A 125 -22.54 -3.62 13.51
CA THR A 125 -22.49 -5.00 13.98
C THR A 125 -21.04 -5.47 13.97
N GLY A 126 -20.58 -5.93 15.13
CA GLY A 126 -19.20 -6.24 15.47
C GLY A 126 -18.41 -7.02 14.43
N ASN A 127 -17.43 -6.40 13.92
CA ASN A 127 -16.14 -6.87 13.38
C ASN A 127 -15.49 -5.76 12.53
N GLY A 128 -15.36 -4.58 13.08
CA GLY A 128 -14.36 -3.53 12.77
C GLY A 128 -13.91 -3.27 11.33
N THR A 129 -14.63 -3.69 10.29
CA THR A 129 -14.21 -3.44 8.89
C THR A 129 -14.88 -2.19 8.35
N ARG A 130 -14.15 -1.10 8.31
CA ARG A 130 -14.62 0.16 7.70
C ARG A 130 -14.55 0.05 6.18
N VAL A 131 -15.69 0.01 5.52
CA VAL A 131 -15.78 0.02 4.05
C VAL A 131 -15.97 1.46 3.59
N ILE A 132 -14.98 2.00 2.87
CA ILE A 132 -15.15 3.27 2.17
C ILE A 132 -15.84 2.96 0.85
N LEU A 133 -17.12 3.29 0.75
CA LEU A 133 -17.91 3.13 -0.46
C LEU A 133 -17.78 4.37 -1.34
N GLY A 134 -17.00 4.29 -2.40
CA GLY A 134 -17.07 5.26 -3.49
C GLY A 134 -18.30 4.95 -4.34
N ILE A 135 -19.28 5.82 -4.36
CA ILE A 135 -20.48 5.69 -5.21
C ILE A 135 -20.26 6.53 -6.45
N CYS A 136 -20.13 5.90 -7.61
CA CYS A 136 -20.16 6.63 -8.87
C CYS A 136 -21.59 7.10 -9.12
N LYS A 137 -21.85 8.40 -9.13
CA LYS A 137 -23.14 8.99 -9.54
C LYS A 137 -23.13 9.19 -11.05
N PHE A 138 -24.02 8.50 -11.75
CA PHE A 138 -24.26 8.78 -13.16
C PHE A 138 -25.42 9.75 -13.31
N PRO A 139 -25.25 10.81 -14.12
CA PRO A 139 -26.42 11.50 -14.66
C PRO A 139 -27.15 10.51 -15.60
N LEU A 140 -28.45 10.37 -15.38
CA LEU A 140 -29.35 9.44 -16.06
C LEU A 140 -29.43 9.61 -17.59
N ASN A 141 -28.56 10.40 -18.23
CA ASN A 141 -28.76 10.83 -19.62
C ASN A 141 -27.51 10.87 -20.52
N LYS A 142 -26.47 10.06 -20.24
CA LYS A 142 -25.40 9.85 -21.23
C LYS A 142 -25.28 8.37 -21.58
N GLN A 143 -25.93 7.99 -22.67
CA GLN A 143 -25.68 6.74 -23.36
C GLN A 143 -24.30 6.81 -23.98
N ILE A 144 -23.35 6.00 -23.49
CA ILE A 144 -22.04 5.80 -24.12
C ILE A 144 -22.13 4.49 -24.89
N PRO A 145 -21.95 4.48 -26.22
CA PRO A 145 -21.92 3.24 -26.99
C PRO A 145 -20.63 2.46 -26.64
N ASN A 146 -20.79 1.19 -26.27
CA ASN A 146 -19.67 0.29 -26.15
C ASN A 146 -19.20 -0.16 -27.54
N HIS A 147 -17.93 -0.57 -27.65
CA HIS A 147 -17.22 -0.90 -28.89
C HIS A 147 -17.87 -1.99 -29.76
N ASN A 148 -18.96 -2.59 -29.35
CA ASN A 148 -19.68 -3.66 -30.11
C ASN A 148 -21.13 -3.32 -30.46
N GLY A 149 -21.57 -2.06 -30.38
CA GLY A 149 -22.85 -1.63 -30.92
C GLY A 149 -24.11 -2.21 -30.25
N ALA A 150 -24.00 -2.86 -29.11
CA ALA A 150 -25.15 -3.41 -28.39
C ALA A 150 -25.48 -2.51 -27.20
N ILE A 151 -26.61 -1.84 -27.25
CA ILE A 151 -27.19 -1.08 -26.14
C ILE A 151 -27.86 -2.08 -25.20
N SER A 152 -27.25 -2.33 -24.04
CA SER A 152 -27.89 -3.02 -22.93
C SER A 152 -27.48 -2.36 -21.61
N CYS A 153 -28.25 -1.36 -21.20
CA CYS A 153 -28.19 -0.81 -19.85
C CYS A 153 -29.60 -0.78 -19.28
N GLY A 154 -30.06 -1.93 -18.84
CA GLY A 154 -31.25 -2.11 -18.03
C GLY A 154 -30.88 -2.58 -16.64
N ALA A 155 -30.35 -1.68 -15.81
CA ALA A 155 -30.34 -1.85 -14.35
C ALA A 155 -30.29 -0.48 -13.69
N PRO A 156 -31.10 -0.22 -12.64
CA PRO A 156 -31.09 1.03 -11.93
C PRO A 156 -29.76 1.20 -11.17
N ALA A 157 -29.19 2.39 -11.23
CA ALA A 157 -28.04 2.90 -10.48
C ALA A 157 -27.01 1.83 -10.04
N GLY A 158 -26.08 1.47 -10.94
CA GLY A 158 -25.03 0.51 -10.64
C GLY A 158 -24.07 1.03 -9.58
N LYS A 159 -24.13 0.43 -8.39
CA LYS A 159 -23.16 0.68 -7.32
C LYS A 159 -21.86 -0.05 -7.67
N CYS A 160 -20.78 0.67 -7.91
CA CYS A 160 -19.45 0.08 -8.03
C CYS A 160 -18.91 -0.22 -6.64
N TYR A 161 -18.89 -1.50 -6.23
CA TYR A 161 -18.33 -1.92 -4.95
C TYR A 161 -16.86 -2.28 -5.11
N GLY A 162 -15.97 -1.42 -4.63
CA GLY A 162 -14.58 -1.77 -4.41
C GLY A 162 -14.39 -2.21 -2.96
N ARG A 163 -14.18 -3.50 -2.72
CA ARG A 163 -13.91 -4.01 -1.37
C ARG A 163 -12.44 -3.76 -1.03
N VAL A 164 -12.16 -2.73 -0.25
CA VAL A 164 -10.84 -2.55 0.37
C VAL A 164 -10.90 -3.23 1.74
N LYS A 165 -10.18 -4.34 1.91
CA LYS A 165 -9.96 -4.92 3.23
C LYS A 165 -8.92 -4.05 3.93
N SER A 166 -9.31 -3.41 5.03
CA SER A 166 -8.34 -2.80 5.94
C SER A 166 -7.50 -3.92 6.58
N PRO A 167 -6.17 -3.77 6.73
CA PRO A 167 -5.40 -4.67 7.55
C PRO A 167 -5.90 -4.52 8.99
N GLY A 168 -6.26 -5.64 9.61
CA GLY A 168 -6.64 -5.69 11.02
C GLY A 168 -5.50 -5.17 11.90
N LEU A 169 -5.86 -4.53 13.00
CA LEU A 169 -5.01 -4.14 14.12
C LEU A 169 -4.32 -5.35 14.75
#